data_c46db51f1d3ddf4d87e99d813639fd66
#
_entry.id   c46db51f1d3ddf4d87e99d813639fd66
#
_cell.length_a   1.000
_cell.length_b   1.000
_cell.length_c   1.000
_cell.angle_alpha   90.00
_cell.angle_beta   90.00
_cell.angle_gamma   90.00
#
_symmetry.space_group_name_H-M   'P 1'
#
loop_
_entity.id
_entity.type
_entity.pdbx_description
1 polymer ?
#
loop_
_entity_poly.entity_id
_entity_poly.type
_entity_poly.pdbx_seq_one_letter_code
_entity_poly.pdbx_strand_id
1 'polypeptide(L)'
;MDGLIIDDNRNTADALHQMFEILNLPSKVAYGSSAAISMLGKFVPSFICLDINMPGVDGTEILAYLRREPRLMKVPVVVVTSDDQPETRTRVMKGGAQAVLVKPATLDALEGALKKAGVLK
;
A
#
# COMPACT_ATOMS: atom_id res chain seq x y z
N MET A 1 2.86 -15.97 -1.89
CA MET A 1 2.43 -14.85 -2.76
C MET A 1 2.99 -13.55 -2.24
N ASP A 2 3.45 -12.71 -3.14
CA ASP A 2 4.11 -11.47 -2.74
C ASP A 2 3.11 -10.34 -2.54
N GLY A 3 3.40 -9.48 -1.57
CA GLY A 3 2.78 -8.18 -1.47
C GLY A 3 3.41 -7.21 -2.46
N LEU A 4 2.83 -6.02 -2.58
CA LEU A 4 3.36 -4.97 -3.43
C LEU A 4 3.43 -3.66 -2.66
N ILE A 5 4.61 -3.05 -2.65
CA ILE A 5 4.84 -1.73 -2.06
C ILE A 5 4.87 -0.72 -3.21
N ILE A 6 4.05 0.32 -3.13
CA ILE A 6 3.96 1.37 -4.15
C ILE A 6 4.32 2.70 -3.50
N ASP A 7 5.51 3.21 -3.81
CA ASP A 7 6.02 4.47 -3.24
C ASP A 7 7.14 4.97 -4.14
N ASP A 8 7.08 6.24 -4.56
CA ASP A 8 8.10 6.82 -5.42
C ASP A 8 9.37 7.22 -4.65
N ASN A 9 9.31 7.30 -3.33
CA ASN A 9 10.48 7.55 -2.50
C ASN A 9 11.20 6.24 -2.24
N ARG A 10 12.38 6.08 -2.86
CA ARG A 10 13.14 4.83 -2.77
C ARG A 10 13.52 4.46 -1.35
N ASN A 11 13.95 5.45 -0.55
CA ASN A 11 14.35 5.19 0.84
C ASN A 11 13.18 4.66 1.66
N THR A 12 12.01 5.26 1.52
CA THR A 12 10.80 4.81 2.23
C THR A 12 10.37 3.43 1.75
N ALA A 13 10.34 3.23 0.43
CA ALA A 13 9.92 1.95 -0.15
C ALA A 13 10.85 0.82 0.30
N ASP A 14 12.15 1.06 0.27
CA ASP A 14 13.13 0.04 0.67
C ASP A 14 13.07 -0.25 2.16
N ALA A 15 12.82 0.77 2.98
CA ALA A 15 12.64 0.58 4.41
C ALA A 15 11.40 -0.26 4.72
N LEU A 16 10.29 -0.01 4.01
CA LEU A 16 9.08 -0.80 4.14
C LEU A 16 9.32 -2.25 3.71
N HIS A 17 10.05 -2.43 2.61
CA HIS A 17 10.40 -3.77 2.13
C HIS A 17 11.17 -4.55 3.19
N GLN A 18 12.14 -3.92 3.86
CA GLN A 18 12.88 -4.55 4.95
C GLN A 18 11.99 -4.92 6.13
N MET A 19 11.05 -4.05 6.47
CA MET A 19 10.08 -4.33 7.55
C MET A 19 9.21 -5.54 7.21
N PHE A 20 8.75 -5.65 5.97
CA PHE A 20 7.98 -6.81 5.55
C PHE A 20 8.81 -8.09 5.58
N GLU A 21 10.11 -8.02 5.26
CA GLU A 21 10.99 -9.17 5.40
C GLU A 21 11.10 -9.63 6.86
N ILE A 22 11.22 -8.68 7.80
CA ILE A 22 11.24 -8.99 9.23
C ILE A 22 9.96 -9.70 9.65
N LEU A 23 8.83 -9.31 9.06
CA LEU A 23 7.52 -9.91 9.36
C LEU A 23 7.27 -11.20 8.56
N ASN A 24 8.24 -11.68 7.81
CA ASN A 24 8.13 -12.87 6.96
C ASN A 24 7.06 -12.73 5.87
N LEU A 25 6.92 -11.52 5.34
CA LEU A 25 5.98 -11.23 4.25
C LEU A 25 6.77 -10.88 2.99
N PRO A 26 6.90 -11.81 2.04
CA PRO A 26 7.57 -11.50 0.78
C PRO A 26 6.87 -10.35 0.07
N SER A 27 7.63 -9.43 -0.50
CA SER A 27 7.06 -8.26 -1.18
C SER A 27 7.93 -7.83 -2.34
N LYS A 28 7.28 -7.19 -3.32
CA LYS A 28 7.94 -6.52 -4.44
C LYS A 28 7.73 -5.02 -4.28
N VAL A 29 8.57 -4.23 -4.93
CA VAL A 29 8.52 -2.77 -4.83
C VAL A 29 8.28 -2.19 -6.22
N ALA A 30 7.34 -1.26 -6.31
CA ALA A 30 7.11 -0.40 -7.47
C ALA A 30 7.44 1.04 -7.05
N TYR A 31 8.43 1.64 -7.69
CA TYR A 31 8.89 2.99 -7.35
C TYR A 31 8.10 4.04 -8.15
N GLY A 32 6.77 4.01 -7.99
CA GLY A 32 5.87 4.97 -8.63
C GLY A 32 4.66 4.32 -9.23
N SER A 33 3.73 5.16 -9.70
CA SER A 33 2.43 4.71 -10.20
C SER A 33 2.54 3.92 -11.50
N SER A 34 3.40 4.35 -12.42
CA SER A 34 3.55 3.69 -13.72
C SER A 34 4.05 2.26 -13.56
N ALA A 35 5.10 2.08 -12.73
CA ALA A 35 5.64 0.75 -12.43
C ALA A 35 4.59 -0.11 -11.75
N ALA A 36 3.81 0.47 -10.82
CA ALA A 36 2.77 -0.25 -10.11
C ALA A 36 1.70 -0.79 -11.05
N ILE A 37 1.18 0.04 -11.94
CA ILE A 37 0.16 -0.37 -12.89
C ILE A 37 0.68 -1.48 -13.81
N SER A 38 1.93 -1.35 -14.27
CA SER A 38 2.55 -2.39 -15.11
C SER A 38 2.63 -3.72 -14.37
N MET A 39 3.07 -3.69 -13.10
CA MET A 39 3.19 -4.91 -12.29
C MET A 39 1.83 -5.53 -11.99
N LEU A 40 0.82 -4.71 -11.70
CA LEU A 40 -0.53 -5.19 -11.41
C LEU A 40 -1.20 -5.83 -12.62
N GLY A 41 -0.73 -5.54 -13.81
CA GLY A 41 -1.17 -6.23 -15.02
C GLY A 41 -0.63 -7.65 -15.14
N LYS A 42 0.38 -8.00 -14.34
CA LYS A 42 1.09 -9.28 -14.45
C LYS A 42 0.89 -10.21 -13.26
N PHE A 43 0.49 -9.68 -12.09
CA PHE A 43 0.27 -10.54 -10.93
C PHE A 43 -0.76 -9.90 -9.98
N VAL A 44 -1.32 -10.73 -9.10
CA VAL A 44 -2.25 -10.28 -8.06
C VAL A 44 -1.49 -10.35 -6.73
N PRO A 45 -1.18 -9.20 -6.10
CA PRO A 45 -0.48 -9.23 -4.82
C PRO A 45 -1.36 -9.76 -3.70
N SER A 46 -0.73 -10.31 -2.66
CA SER A 46 -1.44 -10.76 -1.47
C SER A 46 -1.88 -9.58 -0.59
N PHE A 47 -1.18 -8.45 -0.69
CA PHE A 47 -1.55 -7.19 -0.06
C PHE A 47 -0.84 -6.05 -0.80
N ILE A 48 -1.29 -4.83 -0.59
CA ILE A 48 -0.67 -3.63 -1.17
C ILE A 48 -0.41 -2.62 -0.07
N CYS A 49 0.82 -2.08 -0.04
CA CYS A 49 1.20 -0.95 0.79
C CYS A 49 1.34 0.25 -0.15
N LEU A 50 0.51 1.26 0.02
CA LEU A 50 0.32 2.30 -0.98
C LEU A 50 0.58 3.68 -0.40
N ASP A 51 1.50 4.44 -1.01
CA ASP A 51 1.62 5.87 -0.77
C ASP A 51 0.66 6.61 -1.72
N ILE A 52 -0.08 7.58 -1.18
CA ILE A 52 -1.03 8.35 -1.98
C ILE A 52 -0.46 9.65 -2.53
N ASN A 53 0.67 10.12 -2.02
CA ASN A 53 1.30 11.37 -2.46
C ASN A 53 2.44 11.10 -3.42
N MET A 54 2.09 10.76 -4.68
CA MET A 54 3.08 10.48 -5.71
C MET A 54 2.87 11.40 -6.92
N PRO A 55 3.96 11.82 -7.61
CA PRO A 55 3.83 12.57 -8.85
C PRO A 55 3.13 11.73 -9.92
N GLY A 56 2.40 12.39 -10.80
CA GLY A 56 1.68 11.73 -11.88
C GLY A 56 0.33 11.24 -11.44
N VAL A 57 0.17 9.93 -11.29
CA VAL A 57 -1.10 9.34 -10.84
C VAL A 57 -1.13 9.33 -9.31
N ASP A 58 -2.10 10.03 -8.74
CA ASP A 58 -2.35 10.07 -7.30
C ASP A 58 -2.69 8.66 -6.81
N GLY A 59 -2.21 8.31 -5.61
CA GLY A 59 -2.50 7.01 -5.00
C GLY A 59 -3.97 6.73 -4.80
N THR A 60 -4.81 7.77 -4.64
CA THR A 60 -6.27 7.58 -4.56
C THR A 60 -6.83 7.08 -5.89
N GLU A 61 -6.23 7.45 -7.01
CA GLU A 61 -6.61 6.93 -8.32
C GLU A 61 -6.21 5.46 -8.46
N ILE A 62 -5.04 5.08 -7.92
CA ILE A 62 -4.62 3.69 -7.90
C ILE A 62 -5.59 2.86 -7.05
N LEU A 63 -5.98 3.37 -5.89
CA LEU A 63 -6.95 2.69 -5.02
C LEU A 63 -8.27 2.49 -5.76
N ALA A 64 -8.76 3.52 -6.46
CA ALA A 64 -9.98 3.42 -7.24
C ALA A 64 -9.85 2.37 -8.35
N TYR A 65 -8.70 2.33 -9.02
CA TYR A 65 -8.42 1.32 -10.03
C TYR A 65 -8.50 -0.08 -9.45
N LEU A 66 -7.86 -0.30 -8.30
CA LEU A 66 -7.86 -1.61 -7.63
C LEU A 66 -9.27 -2.08 -7.32
N ARG A 67 -10.12 -1.18 -6.86
CA ARG A 67 -11.49 -1.54 -6.45
C ARG A 67 -12.44 -1.74 -7.62
N ARG A 68 -12.06 -1.30 -8.83
CA ARG A 68 -12.84 -1.54 -10.05
C ARG A 68 -12.42 -2.81 -10.78
N GLU A 69 -11.19 -3.28 -10.56
CA GLU A 69 -10.68 -4.46 -11.26
C GLU A 69 -11.12 -5.73 -10.53
N PRO A 70 -11.89 -6.63 -11.18
CA PRO A 70 -12.37 -7.84 -10.50
C PRO A 70 -11.26 -8.70 -9.89
N ARG A 71 -10.09 -8.76 -10.53
CA ARG A 71 -8.94 -9.52 -10.04
C ARG A 71 -8.35 -8.94 -8.76
N LEU A 72 -8.51 -7.63 -8.56
CA LEU A 72 -7.78 -6.88 -7.55
C LEU A 72 -8.69 -6.31 -6.45
N MET A 73 -9.99 -6.34 -6.64
CA MET A 73 -10.94 -5.61 -5.80
C MET A 73 -10.97 -6.08 -4.35
N LYS A 74 -10.48 -7.27 -4.05
CA LYS A 74 -10.45 -7.81 -2.68
C LYS A 74 -9.05 -7.80 -2.05
N VAL A 75 -8.04 -7.33 -2.77
CA VAL A 75 -6.67 -7.27 -2.23
C VAL A 75 -6.63 -6.26 -1.10
N PRO A 76 -6.13 -6.64 0.09
CA PRO A 76 -6.01 -5.69 1.20
C PRO A 76 -5.04 -4.56 0.86
N VAL A 77 -5.41 -3.33 1.21
CA VAL A 77 -4.58 -2.15 0.99
C VAL A 77 -4.35 -1.43 2.30
N VAL A 78 -3.08 -1.24 2.64
CA VAL A 78 -2.65 -0.39 3.75
C VAL A 78 -2.01 0.85 3.15
N VAL A 79 -2.56 2.02 3.48
CA VAL A 79 -1.99 3.29 3.00
C VAL A 79 -0.94 3.75 4.00
N VAL A 80 0.25 4.12 3.49
CA VAL A 80 1.33 4.70 4.31
C VAL A 80 1.71 6.03 3.66
N THR A 81 1.37 7.14 4.31
CA THR A 81 1.49 8.47 3.71
C THR A 81 2.05 9.47 4.71
N SER A 82 2.69 10.54 4.19
CA SER A 82 3.11 11.68 5.01
C SER A 82 1.96 12.66 5.30
N ASP A 83 0.81 12.49 4.66
CA ASP A 83 -0.36 13.35 4.86
C ASP A 83 -1.13 12.87 6.10
N ASP A 84 -1.16 13.68 7.15
CA ASP A 84 -1.81 13.38 8.42
C ASP A 84 -3.19 14.01 8.57
N GLN A 85 -3.75 14.57 7.50
CA GLN A 85 -5.05 15.24 7.56
C GLN A 85 -6.18 14.23 7.75
N PRO A 86 -7.14 14.51 8.66
CA PRO A 86 -8.29 13.61 8.85
C PRO A 86 -9.10 13.39 7.57
N GLU A 87 -9.19 14.41 6.72
CA GLU A 87 -9.90 14.32 5.44
C GLU A 87 -9.29 13.28 4.52
N THR A 88 -7.97 13.20 4.50
CA THR A 88 -7.24 12.22 3.69
C THR A 88 -7.55 10.80 4.18
N ARG A 89 -7.47 10.58 5.50
CA ARG A 89 -7.80 9.29 6.09
C ARG A 89 -9.23 8.88 5.74
N THR A 90 -10.18 9.78 5.91
CA THR A 90 -11.59 9.51 5.59
C THR A 90 -11.73 9.14 4.12
N ARG A 91 -11.09 9.88 3.23
CA ARG A 91 -11.17 9.66 1.78
C ARG A 91 -10.64 8.28 1.39
N VAL A 92 -9.46 7.89 1.89
CA VAL A 92 -8.88 6.60 1.51
C VAL A 92 -9.62 5.44 2.14
N MET A 93 -10.12 5.58 3.36
CA MET A 93 -10.92 4.54 3.98
C MET A 93 -12.24 4.32 3.22
N LYS A 94 -12.89 5.40 2.78
CA LYS A 94 -14.08 5.30 1.92
C LYS A 94 -13.74 4.69 0.55
N GLY A 95 -12.54 4.96 0.07
CA GLY A 95 -12.06 4.38 -1.20
C GLY A 95 -11.73 2.90 -1.12
N GLY A 96 -11.75 2.32 0.07
CA GLY A 96 -11.57 0.88 0.24
C GLY A 96 -10.24 0.45 0.86
N ALA A 97 -9.46 1.39 1.44
CA ALA A 97 -8.27 1.01 2.21
C ALA A 97 -8.69 0.37 3.53
N GLN A 98 -7.95 -0.63 3.99
CA GLN A 98 -8.22 -1.30 5.26
C GLN A 98 -7.56 -0.60 6.44
N ALA A 99 -6.48 0.13 6.21
CA ALA A 99 -5.79 0.86 7.27
C ALA A 99 -4.99 2.02 6.68
N VAL A 100 -4.69 3.02 7.50
CA VAL A 100 -3.87 4.17 7.13
C VAL A 100 -2.82 4.40 8.21
N LEU A 101 -1.57 4.54 7.80
CA LEU A 101 -0.46 4.92 8.68
C LEU A 101 0.15 6.21 8.18
N VAL A 102 0.54 7.07 9.11
CA VAL A 102 1.26 8.31 8.80
C VAL A 102 2.75 8.05 8.95
N LYS A 103 3.53 8.47 7.95
CA LYS A 103 4.99 8.31 7.98
C LYS A 103 5.62 9.17 9.09
N PRO A 104 6.70 8.71 9.70
CA PRO A 104 7.40 7.46 9.44
C PRO A 104 6.68 6.28 10.09
N ALA A 105 6.51 5.19 9.35
CA ALA A 105 5.89 3.98 9.88
C ALA A 105 6.91 3.22 10.72
N THR A 106 6.48 2.79 11.91
CA THR A 106 7.28 1.89 12.75
C THR A 106 6.90 0.45 12.46
N LEU A 107 7.78 -0.48 12.82
CA LEU A 107 7.50 -1.90 12.63
C LEU A 107 6.23 -2.30 13.39
N ASP A 108 6.05 -1.84 14.63
CA ASP A 108 4.87 -2.14 15.45
C ASP A 108 3.60 -1.59 14.81
N ALA A 109 3.63 -0.35 14.32
CA ALA A 109 2.47 0.26 13.68
C ALA A 109 2.10 -0.47 12.39
N LEU A 110 3.11 -0.86 11.61
CA LEU A 110 2.91 -1.61 10.37
C LEU A 110 2.30 -2.97 10.67
N GLU A 111 2.83 -3.68 11.66
CA GLU A 111 2.28 -4.97 12.07
C GLU A 111 0.83 -4.85 12.49
N GLY A 112 0.48 -3.84 13.29
CA GLY A 112 -0.89 -3.60 13.72
C GLY A 112 -1.83 -3.32 12.55
N ALA A 113 -1.38 -2.52 11.57
CA ALA A 113 -2.16 -2.23 10.38
C ALA A 113 -2.39 -3.48 9.53
N LEU A 114 -1.37 -4.32 9.40
CA LEU A 114 -1.49 -5.58 8.65
C LEU A 114 -2.44 -6.55 9.32
N LYS A 115 -2.46 -6.60 10.65
CA LYS A 115 -3.43 -7.40 11.40
C LYS A 115 -4.85 -6.89 11.17
N LYS A 116 -5.04 -5.58 11.22
CA LYS A 116 -6.34 -4.95 10.96
C LYS A 116 -6.82 -5.24 9.55
N ALA A 117 -5.90 -5.28 8.59
CA ALA A 117 -6.21 -5.56 7.19
C ALA A 117 -6.43 -7.04 6.90
N GLY A 118 -6.19 -7.92 7.88
CA GLY A 118 -6.34 -9.36 7.68
C GLY A 118 -5.15 -10.04 7.00
N VAL A 119 -4.03 -9.33 6.84
CA VAL A 119 -2.82 -9.87 6.21
C VAL A 119 -2.03 -10.71 7.23
N LEU A 120 -2.04 -10.31 8.48
CA LEU A 120 -1.44 -11.04 9.61
C LEU A 120 -2.53 -11.42 10.61
N LYS A 121 -2.26 -12.47 11.36
CA LYS A 121 -3.16 -12.93 12.42
C LYS A 121 -2.85 -12.28 13.77
#